data_4581daf75dd10dfc9fe5d425c7645104
#
_entry.id   4581daf75dd10dfc9fe5d425c7645104
#
_cell.length_a   1.000
_cell.length_b   1.000
_cell.length_c   1.000
_cell.angle_alpha   90.00
_cell.angle_beta   90.00
_cell.angle_gamma   90.00
#
_symmetry.space_group_name_H-M   'P 1'
#
loop_
_entity.id
_entity.type
_entity.pdbx_description
1 polymer ?
#
loop_
_entity_poly.entity_id
_entity_poly.type
_entity_poly.pdbx_seq_one_letter_code
_entity_poly.pdbx_strand_id
1 'polypeptide(L)'
;MTFGEYYTAKTYAKSSAEDLEWTMEAYYRGAGFDDRYFENMKAHFKGYAAFVEPIANSFICLSEGTELIIADRRWQVAIGRGHSPEHPCFYYEELDLMFFGDQIIPRITSNVSVSAAEPEGKPLKNWMESLEKFFRFPDSALILPPHNMLFVGLHARLRCLIEHHKDHLLALEEACVEPRTAMSLLPVLFKRVLNDSHKSMAVGECIAHSK
;
A
#
# COMPACT_ATOMS: atom_id res chain seq x y z
N MET A 1 -7.86 -6.44 14.19
CA MET A 1 -7.11 -5.44 13.37
C MET A 1 -5.79 -5.15 14.06
N THR A 2 -4.78 -4.70 13.35
CA THR A 2 -3.59 -4.09 13.97
C THR A 2 -3.93 -2.69 14.48
N PHE A 3 -3.06 -2.12 15.31
CA PHE A 3 -3.24 -0.77 15.85
C PHE A 3 -3.21 0.29 14.73
N GLY A 4 -2.21 0.19 13.85
CA GLY A 4 -2.06 1.12 12.72
C GLY A 4 -3.27 1.10 11.79
N GLU A 5 -3.75 -0.07 11.37
CA GLU A 5 -4.93 -0.20 10.50
C GLU A 5 -6.20 0.36 11.16
N TYR A 6 -6.42 0.07 12.44
CA TYR A 6 -7.61 0.53 13.13
C TYR A 6 -7.69 2.05 13.22
N TYR A 7 -6.62 2.71 13.67
CA TYR A 7 -6.65 4.16 13.85
C TYR A 7 -6.59 4.91 12.51
N THR A 8 -5.88 4.39 11.52
CA THR A 8 -5.90 4.95 10.16
C THR A 8 -7.31 4.89 9.56
N ALA A 9 -7.97 3.72 9.64
CA ALA A 9 -9.35 3.58 9.16
C ALA A 9 -10.33 4.50 9.90
N LYS A 10 -10.20 4.64 11.24
CA LYS A 10 -11.01 5.58 12.03
C LYS A 10 -10.79 7.04 11.63
N THR A 11 -9.56 7.42 11.32
CA THR A 11 -9.23 8.78 10.89
C THR A 11 -9.82 9.06 9.52
N TYR A 12 -9.61 8.16 8.56
CA TYR A 12 -10.17 8.33 7.21
C TYR A 12 -11.70 8.27 7.17
N ALA A 13 -12.34 7.48 8.02
CA ALA A 13 -13.79 7.42 8.11
C ALA A 13 -14.43 8.73 8.63
N LYS A 14 -13.64 9.61 9.26
CA LYS A 14 -14.09 10.93 9.69
C LYS A 14 -13.77 12.03 8.69
N SER A 15 -12.96 11.77 7.67
CA SER A 15 -12.56 12.80 6.71
C SER A 15 -13.74 13.24 5.85
N SER A 16 -13.89 14.55 5.71
CA SER A 16 -14.89 15.22 4.85
C SER A 16 -14.22 16.07 3.79
N ALA A 17 -14.98 16.57 2.82
CA ALA A 17 -14.46 17.50 1.82
C ALA A 17 -13.96 18.83 2.45
N GLU A 18 -14.50 19.20 3.62
CA GLU A 18 -14.10 20.37 4.37
C GLU A 18 -12.75 20.18 5.09
N ASP A 19 -12.38 18.90 5.35
CA ASP A 19 -11.11 18.52 5.98
C ASP A 19 -9.97 18.36 4.96
N LEU A 20 -10.17 18.71 3.68
CA LEU A 20 -9.08 18.82 2.71
C LEU A 20 -8.20 20.00 3.07
N GLU A 21 -7.45 19.82 4.14
CA GLU A 21 -6.59 20.81 4.76
C GLU A 21 -5.49 21.29 3.80
N TRP A 22 -4.89 22.42 4.13
CA TRP A 22 -3.74 22.99 3.44
C TRP A 22 -2.59 21.98 3.21
N THR A 23 -2.46 20.97 4.08
CA THR A 23 -1.47 19.88 3.95
C THR A 23 -1.69 19.03 2.72
N MET A 24 -2.93 18.67 2.39
CA MET A 24 -3.26 17.95 1.16
C MET A 24 -3.03 18.83 -0.07
N GLU A 25 -3.44 20.11 0.00
CA GLU A 25 -3.17 21.05 -1.08
C GLU A 25 -1.66 21.21 -1.31
N ALA A 26 -0.89 21.44 -0.25
CA ALA A 26 0.57 21.56 -0.35
C ALA A 26 1.21 20.29 -0.91
N TYR A 27 0.75 19.12 -0.50
CA TYR A 27 1.22 17.83 -1.00
C TYR A 27 0.98 17.67 -2.52
N TYR A 28 -0.25 17.88 -2.99
CA TYR A 28 -0.58 17.71 -4.40
C TYR A 28 0.06 18.79 -5.29
N ARG A 29 0.10 20.06 -4.84
CA ARG A 29 0.80 21.12 -5.57
C ARG A 29 2.30 20.87 -5.66
N GLY A 30 2.94 20.44 -4.56
CA GLY A 30 4.34 20.07 -4.52
C GLY A 30 4.65 18.87 -5.45
N ALA A 31 3.71 17.95 -5.60
CA ALA A 31 3.79 16.83 -6.52
C ALA A 31 3.62 17.22 -8.01
N GLY A 32 3.17 18.45 -8.31
CA GLY A 32 3.01 18.98 -9.66
C GLY A 32 1.60 18.92 -10.24
N PHE A 33 0.56 18.76 -9.38
CA PHE A 33 -0.82 18.91 -9.82
C PHE A 33 -1.19 20.40 -9.96
N ASP A 34 -1.99 20.71 -10.98
CA ASP A 34 -2.51 22.04 -11.22
C ASP A 34 -3.76 22.35 -10.36
N ASP A 35 -4.15 23.62 -10.33
CA ASP A 35 -5.32 24.11 -9.58
C ASP A 35 -6.62 23.42 -10.02
N ARG A 36 -6.76 23.18 -11.33
CA ARG A 36 -7.94 22.53 -11.91
C ARG A 36 -8.12 21.12 -11.38
N TYR A 37 -7.03 20.36 -11.27
CA TYR A 37 -7.07 19.03 -10.70
C TYR A 37 -7.53 19.05 -9.23
N PHE A 38 -6.97 19.99 -8.44
CA PHE A 38 -7.28 20.12 -7.03
C PHE A 38 -8.74 20.52 -6.79
N GLU A 39 -9.25 21.49 -7.54
CA GLU A 39 -10.67 21.88 -7.47
C GLU A 39 -11.62 20.74 -7.90
N ASN A 40 -11.27 19.99 -8.94
CA ASN A 40 -12.03 18.81 -9.33
C ASN A 40 -12.03 17.73 -8.24
N MET A 41 -10.89 17.52 -7.58
CA MET A 41 -10.78 16.57 -6.48
C MET A 41 -11.69 16.99 -5.32
N LYS A 42 -11.66 18.25 -4.91
CA LYS A 42 -12.55 18.78 -3.86
C LYS A 42 -14.03 18.59 -4.22
N ALA A 43 -14.42 18.95 -5.44
CA ALA A 43 -15.81 18.87 -5.90
C ALA A 43 -16.38 17.44 -5.90
N HIS A 44 -15.52 16.44 -6.06
CA HIS A 44 -15.92 15.03 -6.16
C HIS A 44 -15.51 14.17 -4.95
N PHE A 45 -14.95 14.80 -3.92
CA PHE A 45 -14.52 14.08 -2.71
C PHE A 45 -15.72 13.57 -1.93
N LYS A 46 -15.85 12.25 -1.83
CA LYS A 46 -16.95 11.61 -1.09
C LYS A 46 -16.56 11.18 0.33
N GLY A 47 -15.28 11.31 0.69
CA GLY A 47 -14.74 10.75 1.92
C GLY A 47 -14.66 9.22 1.92
N TYR A 48 -13.81 8.69 2.75
CA TYR A 48 -13.62 7.23 2.89
C TYR A 48 -14.87 6.52 3.41
N ALA A 49 -15.64 7.17 4.29
CA ALA A 49 -16.89 6.63 4.85
C ALA A 49 -17.97 6.30 3.80
N ALA A 50 -17.88 6.87 2.59
CA ALA A 50 -18.81 6.54 1.49
C ALA A 50 -18.55 5.15 0.87
N PHE A 51 -17.43 4.53 1.16
CA PHE A 51 -16.97 3.28 0.55
C PHE A 51 -16.82 2.12 1.55
N VAL A 52 -16.96 2.39 2.84
CA VAL A 52 -16.76 1.38 3.88
C VAL A 52 -17.88 1.40 4.92
N GLU A 53 -18.14 0.24 5.51
CA GLU A 53 -19.04 0.13 6.65
C GLU A 53 -18.46 0.84 7.89
N PRO A 54 -19.30 1.25 8.85
CA PRO A 54 -18.83 1.88 10.07
C PRO A 54 -17.80 1.02 10.82
N ILE A 55 -16.67 1.61 11.13
CA ILE A 55 -15.60 0.96 11.87
C ILE A 55 -16.05 0.72 13.32
N ALA A 56 -15.94 -0.51 13.80
CA ALA A 56 -16.29 -0.88 15.17
C ALA A 56 -15.57 -0.01 16.22
N ASN A 57 -16.22 0.19 17.38
CA ASN A 57 -15.63 1.02 18.46
C ASN A 57 -14.61 0.26 19.32
N SER A 58 -14.54 -1.06 19.17
CA SER A 58 -13.57 -1.93 19.86
C SER A 58 -13.03 -2.97 18.90
N PHE A 59 -11.81 -3.43 19.12
CA PHE A 59 -11.15 -4.45 18.30
C PHE A 59 -10.20 -5.29 19.15
N ILE A 60 -9.89 -6.49 18.66
CA ILE A 60 -8.79 -7.29 19.15
C ILE A 60 -7.53 -6.83 18.45
N CYS A 61 -6.56 -6.32 19.21
CA CYS A 61 -5.30 -5.86 18.64
C CYS A 61 -4.44 -7.06 18.21
N LEU A 62 -4.05 -7.08 16.94
CA LEU A 62 -3.12 -8.04 16.37
C LEU A 62 -1.73 -7.45 16.26
N SER A 63 -0.72 -8.26 16.56
CA SER A 63 0.69 -7.91 16.44
C SER A 63 1.46 -9.02 15.74
N GLU A 64 2.68 -8.75 15.34
CA GLU A 64 3.61 -9.76 14.82
C GLU A 64 3.68 -10.96 15.77
N GLY A 65 3.50 -12.16 15.26
CA GLY A 65 3.55 -13.40 16.03
C GLY A 65 2.31 -13.70 16.88
N THR A 66 1.27 -12.86 16.84
CA THR A 66 -0.01 -13.19 17.51
C THR A 66 -0.55 -14.52 16.97
N GLU A 67 -0.96 -15.40 17.86
CA GLU A 67 -1.69 -16.61 17.48
C GLU A 67 -3.20 -16.39 17.64
N LEU A 68 -3.95 -16.76 16.62
CA LEU A 68 -5.41 -16.75 16.63
C LEU A 68 -5.95 -18.18 16.51
N ILE A 69 -6.95 -18.51 17.31
CA ILE A 69 -7.72 -19.75 17.12
C ILE A 69 -9.01 -19.39 16.38
N ILE A 70 -9.15 -19.89 15.17
CA ILE A 70 -10.33 -19.70 14.31
C ILE A 70 -10.82 -21.08 13.88
N ALA A 71 -12.03 -21.47 14.29
CA ALA A 71 -12.61 -22.79 14.02
C ALA A 71 -11.65 -23.94 14.40
N ASP A 72 -11.13 -23.91 15.62
CA ASP A 72 -10.17 -24.87 16.20
C ASP A 72 -8.84 -24.98 15.46
N ARG A 73 -8.52 -24.03 14.57
CA ARG A 73 -7.26 -23.94 13.83
C ARG A 73 -6.42 -22.80 14.33
N ARG A 74 -5.12 -23.05 14.48
CA ARG A 74 -4.14 -22.07 14.95
C ARG A 74 -3.55 -21.31 13.77
N TRP A 75 -3.82 -20.01 13.72
CA TRP A 75 -3.28 -19.09 12.71
C TRP A 75 -2.22 -18.20 13.32
N GLN A 76 -1.09 -18.11 12.67
CA GLN A 76 -0.03 -17.18 13.04
C GLN A 76 -0.20 -15.87 12.28
N VAL A 77 -0.14 -14.74 12.98
CA VAL A 77 -0.16 -13.40 12.39
C VAL A 77 1.25 -12.96 12.03
N ALA A 78 1.43 -12.52 10.80
CA ALA A 78 2.62 -11.81 10.33
C ALA A 78 2.21 -10.41 9.85
N ILE A 79 3.00 -9.39 10.17
CA ILE A 79 2.69 -8.01 9.80
C ILE A 79 3.53 -7.58 8.59
N GLY A 80 2.87 -7.21 7.51
CA GLY A 80 3.48 -6.48 6.40
C GLY A 80 3.33 -4.98 6.57
N ARG A 81 4.17 -4.19 5.91
CA ARG A 81 4.11 -2.72 5.91
C ARG A 81 4.38 -2.18 4.52
N GLY A 82 4.02 -0.94 4.28
CA GLY A 82 4.31 -0.23 3.04
C GLY A 82 3.09 -0.02 2.16
N HIS A 83 2.29 -1.08 1.88
CA HIS A 83 0.99 -0.93 1.25
C HIS A 83 0.00 -0.24 2.20
N SER A 84 0.01 -0.65 3.44
CA SER A 84 -0.72 -0.04 4.54
C SER A 84 0.17 -0.04 5.79
N PRO A 85 -0.22 0.67 6.88
CA PRO A 85 0.66 0.86 8.03
C PRO A 85 1.11 -0.45 8.71
N GLU A 86 0.19 -1.41 8.89
CA GLU A 86 0.44 -2.68 9.58
C GLU A 86 -0.50 -3.75 9.04
N HIS A 87 -0.27 -4.21 7.80
CA HIS A 87 -1.10 -5.18 7.12
C HIS A 87 -1.01 -6.57 7.77
N PRO A 88 -2.07 -7.11 8.41
CA PRO A 88 -2.02 -8.43 9.01
C PRO A 88 -2.16 -9.51 7.96
N CYS A 89 -1.17 -10.40 7.90
CA CYS A 89 -1.15 -11.61 7.09
C CYS A 89 -1.36 -12.81 8.01
N PHE A 90 -1.97 -13.89 7.53
CA PHE A 90 -2.32 -15.05 8.36
C PHE A 90 -1.76 -16.33 7.76
N TYR A 91 -0.95 -17.04 8.54
CA TYR A 91 -0.37 -18.32 8.15
C TYR A 91 -0.98 -19.46 8.95
N TYR A 92 -1.39 -20.52 8.25
CA TYR A 92 -1.86 -21.78 8.83
C TYR A 92 -0.91 -22.91 8.45
N GLU A 93 -0.10 -23.32 9.42
CA GLU A 93 1.03 -24.25 9.20
C GLU A 93 0.57 -25.65 8.78
N GLU A 94 -0.50 -26.19 9.36
CA GLU A 94 -0.91 -27.59 9.10
C GLU A 94 -1.30 -27.87 7.64
N LEU A 95 -1.80 -26.87 6.92
CA LEU A 95 -2.14 -26.97 5.49
C LEU A 95 -1.23 -26.12 4.60
N ASP A 96 -0.20 -25.52 5.16
CA ASP A 96 0.71 -24.62 4.45
C ASP A 96 -0.04 -23.54 3.65
N LEU A 97 -0.97 -22.86 4.32
CA LEU A 97 -1.84 -21.82 3.74
C LEU A 97 -1.44 -20.43 4.22
N MET A 98 -1.43 -19.45 3.31
CA MET A 98 -1.12 -18.07 3.66
C MET A 98 -2.10 -17.08 3.04
N PHE A 99 -2.73 -16.23 3.87
CA PHE A 99 -3.48 -15.05 3.45
C PHE A 99 -2.59 -13.84 3.58
N PHE A 100 -2.22 -13.23 2.47
CA PHE A 100 -1.40 -12.03 2.44
C PHE A 100 -2.22 -10.73 2.31
N GLY A 101 -3.51 -10.84 1.95
CA GLY A 101 -4.24 -9.66 1.54
C GLY A 101 -3.51 -8.91 0.43
N ASP A 102 -3.65 -7.58 0.40
CA ASP A 102 -2.95 -6.76 -0.60
C ASP A 102 -1.44 -6.61 -0.35
N GLN A 103 -0.90 -7.26 0.67
CA GLN A 103 0.54 -7.25 0.89
C GLN A 103 1.29 -8.03 -0.21
N ILE A 104 0.74 -9.13 -0.71
CA ILE A 104 1.34 -9.87 -1.84
C ILE A 104 0.25 -10.39 -2.77
N ILE A 105 0.23 -9.90 -4.00
CA ILE A 105 -0.68 -10.32 -5.06
C ILE A 105 0.09 -10.89 -6.26
N PRO A 106 -0.48 -11.86 -7.03
CA PRO A 106 0.31 -12.70 -7.93
C PRO A 106 0.78 -12.01 -9.22
N ARG A 107 0.08 -11.04 -9.76
CA ARG A 107 0.34 -10.51 -11.11
C ARG A 107 0.72 -9.04 -11.15
N ILE A 108 0.12 -8.23 -10.29
CA ILE A 108 0.38 -6.79 -10.20
C ILE A 108 1.10 -6.49 -8.89
N THR A 109 1.74 -5.35 -8.81
CA THR A 109 2.26 -4.83 -7.54
C THR A 109 1.14 -4.16 -6.76
N SER A 110 1.19 -4.26 -5.45
CA SER A 110 0.35 -3.45 -4.58
C SER A 110 0.81 -2.01 -4.63
N ASN A 111 -0.11 -1.07 -4.49
CA ASN A 111 0.25 0.33 -4.42
C ASN A 111 1.01 0.61 -3.12
N VAL A 112 2.20 1.19 -3.23
CA VAL A 112 3.07 1.58 -2.11
C VAL A 112 3.30 3.08 -2.22
N SER A 113 2.50 3.86 -1.49
CA SER A 113 2.42 5.31 -1.68
C SER A 113 2.74 6.10 -0.42
N VAL A 114 3.49 7.18 -0.59
CA VAL A 114 3.49 8.28 0.39
C VAL A 114 2.14 8.97 0.32
N SER A 115 1.56 9.30 1.46
CA SER A 115 0.30 10.02 1.55
C SER A 115 0.48 11.43 2.11
N ALA A 116 -0.51 12.30 1.89
CA ALA A 116 -0.53 13.63 2.48
C ALA A 116 -0.59 13.60 4.02
N ALA A 117 -1.10 12.51 4.61
CA ALA A 117 -1.14 12.33 6.07
C ALA A 117 0.25 12.05 6.68
N GLU A 118 1.16 11.47 5.90
CA GLU A 118 2.53 11.17 6.32
C GLU A 118 3.51 11.49 5.19
N PRO A 119 3.71 12.78 4.85
CA PRO A 119 4.50 13.19 3.69
C PRO A 119 5.99 12.82 3.80
N GLU A 120 6.50 12.59 5.01
CA GLU A 120 7.87 12.12 5.26
C GLU A 120 7.98 10.59 5.48
N GLY A 121 6.88 9.87 5.31
CA GLY A 121 6.85 8.41 5.39
C GLY A 121 7.78 7.75 4.38
N LYS A 122 8.25 6.55 4.72
CA LYS A 122 9.11 5.72 3.85
C LYS A 122 8.44 4.38 3.53
N PRO A 123 7.26 4.38 2.88
CA PRO A 123 6.50 3.16 2.67
C PRO A 123 7.23 2.14 1.78
N LEU A 124 8.02 2.59 0.80
CA LEU A 124 8.78 1.67 -0.05
C LEU A 124 9.86 0.93 0.75
N LYS A 125 10.58 1.60 1.63
CA LYS A 125 11.52 0.94 2.53
C LYS A 125 10.82 -0.09 3.40
N ASN A 126 9.72 0.28 4.04
CA ASN A 126 8.92 -0.62 4.88
C ASN A 126 8.39 -1.83 4.09
N TRP A 127 8.01 -1.61 2.83
CA TRP A 127 7.58 -2.66 1.91
C TRP A 127 8.71 -3.64 1.60
N MET A 128 9.87 -3.13 1.20
CA MET A 128 11.04 -3.96 0.89
C MET A 128 11.48 -4.79 2.10
N GLU A 129 11.54 -4.20 3.29
CA GLU A 129 11.83 -4.93 4.53
C GLU A 129 10.78 -6.01 4.84
N SER A 130 9.51 -5.76 4.53
CA SER A 130 8.44 -6.74 4.69
C SER A 130 8.57 -7.90 3.71
N LEU A 131 8.89 -7.62 2.43
CA LEU A 131 9.13 -8.67 1.44
C LEU A 131 10.29 -9.58 1.84
N GLU A 132 11.41 -9.01 2.31
CA GLU A 132 12.56 -9.78 2.80
C GLU A 132 12.17 -10.64 4.01
N LYS A 133 11.41 -10.10 4.96
CA LYS A 133 10.92 -10.84 6.12
C LYS A 133 10.08 -12.06 5.74
N PHE A 134 9.30 -11.99 4.67
CA PHE A 134 8.39 -13.05 4.27
C PHE A 134 9.08 -14.27 3.64
N PHE A 135 10.35 -14.21 3.29
CA PHE A 135 11.13 -15.39 2.90
C PHE A 135 11.22 -16.46 3.99
N ARG A 136 10.87 -16.12 5.24
CA ARG A 136 10.79 -17.09 6.33
C ARG A 136 9.67 -18.13 6.18
N PHE A 137 8.64 -17.84 5.39
CA PHE A 137 7.54 -18.76 5.12
C PHE A 137 7.91 -19.72 4.00
N PRO A 138 7.37 -20.95 4.01
CA PRO A 138 7.68 -21.95 2.99
C PRO A 138 7.34 -21.50 1.56
N ASP A 139 8.21 -21.83 0.60
CA ASP A 139 7.95 -21.57 -0.83
C ASP A 139 6.79 -22.41 -1.37
N SER A 140 6.50 -23.55 -0.70
CA SER A 140 5.38 -24.45 -1.00
C SER A 140 4.03 -23.91 -0.55
N ALA A 141 3.99 -22.90 0.31
CA ALA A 141 2.74 -22.37 0.85
C ALA A 141 1.77 -21.98 -0.26
N LEU A 142 0.51 -22.41 -0.11
CA LEU A 142 -0.58 -21.98 -0.99
C LEU A 142 -1.01 -20.57 -0.58
N ILE A 143 -0.77 -19.61 -1.45
CA ILE A 143 -1.09 -18.20 -1.24
C ILE A 143 -2.51 -17.90 -1.71
N LEU A 144 -3.30 -17.34 -0.81
CA LEU A 144 -4.67 -16.88 -1.06
C LEU A 144 -4.68 -15.34 -1.08
N PRO A 145 -4.55 -14.72 -2.26
CA PRO A 145 -4.59 -13.27 -2.41
C PRO A 145 -6.04 -12.76 -2.46
N PRO A 146 -6.30 -11.47 -2.22
CA PRO A 146 -7.64 -10.87 -2.35
C PRO A 146 -8.03 -10.64 -3.81
N HIS A 147 -7.04 -10.58 -4.69
CA HIS A 147 -7.20 -10.36 -6.13
C HIS A 147 -6.46 -11.42 -6.93
N ASN A 148 -7.01 -11.76 -8.10
CA ASN A 148 -6.49 -12.78 -9.01
C ASN A 148 -6.61 -14.22 -8.46
N MET A 149 -5.77 -15.12 -8.97
CA MET A 149 -5.83 -16.54 -8.62
C MET A 149 -4.88 -16.86 -7.46
N LEU A 150 -5.24 -17.86 -6.68
CA LEU A 150 -4.33 -18.47 -5.73
C LEU A 150 -3.08 -19.03 -6.45
N PHE A 151 -1.96 -19.09 -5.74
CA PHE A 151 -0.69 -19.51 -6.33
C PHE A 151 0.24 -20.15 -5.29
N VAL A 152 1.27 -20.85 -5.77
CA VAL A 152 2.43 -21.34 -5.01
C VAL A 152 3.69 -20.70 -5.56
N GLY A 153 4.84 -20.84 -4.87
CA GLY A 153 6.09 -20.22 -5.28
C GLY A 153 6.26 -18.81 -4.71
N LEU A 154 6.01 -18.67 -3.41
CA LEU A 154 6.11 -17.41 -2.67
C LEU A 154 7.44 -16.71 -2.92
N HIS A 155 8.56 -17.44 -2.82
CA HIS A 155 9.90 -16.86 -2.94
C HIS A 155 10.18 -16.31 -4.34
N ALA A 156 9.67 -16.98 -5.38
CA ALA A 156 9.77 -16.44 -6.74
C ALA A 156 9.01 -15.13 -6.88
N ARG A 157 7.81 -15.07 -6.27
CA ARG A 157 7.00 -13.83 -6.29
C ARG A 157 7.65 -12.70 -5.51
N LEU A 158 8.20 -12.98 -4.32
CA LEU A 158 8.93 -11.99 -3.51
C LEU A 158 10.10 -11.39 -4.28
N ARG A 159 10.93 -12.25 -4.90
CA ARG A 159 12.04 -11.79 -5.76
C ARG A 159 11.56 -10.90 -6.91
N CYS A 160 10.49 -11.30 -7.59
CA CYS A 160 9.92 -10.51 -8.68
C CYS A 160 9.45 -9.12 -8.21
N LEU A 161 8.82 -9.01 -7.04
CA LEU A 161 8.40 -7.73 -6.46
C LEU A 161 9.61 -6.86 -6.09
N ILE A 162 10.62 -7.44 -5.46
CA ILE A 162 11.85 -6.72 -5.09
C ILE A 162 12.56 -6.17 -6.32
N GLU A 163 12.77 -6.99 -7.36
CA GLU A 163 13.43 -6.55 -8.59
C GLU A 163 12.61 -5.47 -9.33
N HIS A 164 11.28 -5.61 -9.38
CA HIS A 164 10.42 -4.57 -9.95
C HIS A 164 10.64 -3.19 -9.31
N HIS A 165 10.72 -3.13 -7.98
CA HIS A 165 10.97 -1.86 -7.30
C HIS A 165 12.40 -1.34 -7.48
N LYS A 166 13.40 -2.23 -7.56
CA LYS A 166 14.77 -1.84 -7.92
C LYS A 166 14.85 -1.24 -9.34
N ASP A 167 14.16 -1.86 -10.30
CA ASP A 167 14.10 -1.34 -11.67
C ASP A 167 13.44 0.06 -11.70
N HIS A 168 12.39 0.28 -10.92
CA HIS A 168 11.74 1.59 -10.81
C HIS A 168 12.65 2.63 -10.17
N LEU A 169 13.41 2.27 -9.12
CA LEU A 169 14.41 3.16 -8.50
C LEU A 169 15.48 3.57 -9.50
N LEU A 170 16.05 2.64 -10.25
CA LEU A 170 17.05 2.92 -11.29
C LEU A 170 16.47 3.82 -12.40
N ALA A 171 15.27 3.53 -12.87
CA ALA A 171 14.61 4.34 -13.90
C ALA A 171 14.37 5.79 -13.45
N LEU A 172 14.01 6.00 -12.17
CA LEU A 172 13.85 7.34 -11.60
C LEU A 172 15.20 8.03 -11.43
N GLU A 173 16.24 7.35 -10.95
CA GLU A 173 17.58 7.91 -10.82
C GLU A 173 18.09 8.42 -12.16
N GLU A 174 17.93 7.63 -13.24
CA GLU A 174 18.29 8.02 -14.59
C GLU A 174 17.47 9.22 -15.12
N ALA A 175 16.19 9.32 -14.73
CA ALA A 175 15.30 10.39 -15.18
C ALA A 175 15.45 11.70 -14.38
N CYS A 176 16.02 11.66 -13.18
CA CYS A 176 16.13 12.80 -12.27
C CYS A 176 17.47 13.54 -12.35
N VAL A 177 18.09 13.63 -13.55
CA VAL A 177 19.30 14.43 -13.78
C VAL A 177 19.06 15.92 -13.48
N GLU A 178 17.84 16.39 -13.75
CA GLU A 178 17.36 17.73 -13.42
C GLU A 178 16.17 17.63 -12.45
N PRO A 179 15.94 18.67 -11.62
CA PRO A 179 14.78 18.70 -10.71
C PRO A 179 13.46 18.51 -11.47
N ARG A 180 12.64 17.58 -11.01
CA ARG A 180 11.35 17.23 -11.62
C ARG A 180 10.27 17.04 -10.58
N THR A 181 9.01 17.25 -10.95
CA THR A 181 7.87 16.92 -10.10
C THR A 181 7.50 15.45 -10.25
N ALA A 182 6.90 14.86 -9.23
CA ALA A 182 6.43 13.47 -9.28
C ALA A 182 5.44 13.25 -10.44
N MET A 183 4.56 14.22 -10.70
CA MET A 183 3.64 14.18 -11.84
C MET A 183 4.37 14.05 -13.18
N SER A 184 5.48 14.78 -13.37
CA SER A 184 6.28 14.73 -14.61
C SER A 184 7.05 13.42 -14.79
N LEU A 185 7.24 12.66 -13.71
CA LEU A 185 7.93 11.36 -13.69
C LEU A 185 6.99 10.17 -13.89
N LEU A 186 5.67 10.36 -13.83
CA LEU A 186 4.72 9.25 -14.01
C LEU A 186 4.93 8.44 -15.29
N PRO A 187 5.25 9.04 -16.46
CA PRO A 187 5.49 8.26 -17.67
C PRO A 187 6.76 7.38 -17.61
N VAL A 188 7.68 7.65 -16.69
CA VAL A 188 8.87 6.82 -16.46
C VAL A 188 8.46 5.49 -15.83
N LEU A 189 7.61 5.53 -14.79
CA LEU A 189 7.16 4.35 -14.05
C LEU A 189 5.96 3.65 -14.70
N PHE A 190 5.03 4.43 -15.27
CA PHE A 190 3.75 3.90 -15.76
C PHE A 190 3.63 4.07 -17.27
N LYS A 191 3.72 2.95 -18.01
CA LYS A 191 3.64 2.96 -19.49
C LYS A 191 2.23 3.14 -20.03
N ARG A 192 1.18 2.98 -19.17
CA ARG A 192 -0.22 3.16 -19.55
C ARG A 192 -0.69 4.59 -19.30
N VAL A 193 -1.70 5.02 -20.06
CA VAL A 193 -2.39 6.28 -19.77
C VAL A 193 -3.16 6.15 -18.46
N LEU A 194 -2.93 7.09 -17.55
CA LEU A 194 -3.57 7.14 -16.24
C LEU A 194 -4.74 8.13 -16.28
N ASN A 195 -5.90 7.72 -15.79
CA ASN A 195 -6.98 8.66 -15.48
C ASN A 195 -6.68 9.41 -14.16
N ASP A 196 -7.49 10.43 -13.83
CA ASP A 196 -7.20 11.31 -12.69
C ASP A 196 -7.19 10.56 -11.33
N SER A 197 -8.07 9.58 -11.14
CA SER A 197 -8.06 8.74 -9.93
C SER A 197 -6.78 7.89 -9.83
N HIS A 198 -6.30 7.36 -10.94
CA HIS A 198 -5.05 6.60 -10.96
C HIS A 198 -3.82 7.49 -10.80
N LYS A 199 -3.86 8.75 -11.27
CA LYS A 199 -2.73 9.69 -11.11
C LYS A 199 -2.44 10.00 -9.65
N SER A 200 -3.46 10.18 -8.82
CA SER A 200 -3.25 10.46 -7.38
C SER A 200 -2.52 9.32 -6.67
N MET A 201 -2.89 8.06 -6.95
CA MET A 201 -2.20 6.89 -6.41
C MET A 201 -0.79 6.75 -7.00
N ALA A 202 -0.64 6.91 -8.31
CA ALA A 202 0.64 6.80 -9.00
C ALA A 202 1.65 7.87 -8.57
N VAL A 203 1.19 9.08 -8.26
CA VAL A 203 2.05 10.15 -7.72
C VAL A 203 2.58 9.77 -6.34
N GLY A 204 1.73 9.25 -5.45
CA GLY A 204 2.18 8.77 -4.14
C GLY A 204 3.22 7.66 -4.24
N GLU A 205 3.05 6.75 -5.21
CA GLU A 205 4.03 5.70 -5.50
C GLU A 205 5.34 6.27 -6.08
N CYS A 206 5.25 7.25 -6.98
CA CYS A 206 6.42 7.94 -7.50
C CYS A 206 7.21 8.65 -6.40
N ILE A 207 6.53 9.34 -5.47
CA ILE A 207 7.17 9.97 -4.31
C ILE A 207 7.82 8.92 -3.40
N ALA A 208 7.18 7.76 -3.20
CA ALA A 208 7.74 6.68 -2.39
C ALA A 208 9.06 6.15 -2.96
N HIS A 209 9.21 6.12 -4.28
CA HIS A 209 10.45 5.73 -4.98
C HIS A 209 11.49 6.85 -5.08
N SER A 210 11.13 8.10 -4.74
CA SER A 210 12.05 9.24 -4.78
C SER A 210 12.68 9.57 -3.42
N LYS A 211 12.35 8.80 -2.37
CA LYS A 211 12.80 8.94 -0.96
C LYS A 211 13.72 7.80 -0.52
#